data_4b384ecd004e56425e860e415b58c889
#
_entry.id   4b384ecd004e56425e860e415b58c889
#
_cell.length_a   1.000
_cell.length_b   1.000
_cell.length_c   1.000
_cell.angle_alpha   90.00
_cell.angle_beta   90.00
_cell.angle_gamma   90.00
#
_symmetry.space_group_name_H-M   'P 1'
#
loop_
_entity.id
_entity.type
_entity.pdbx_description
1 polymer ?
#
loop_
_entity_poly.entity_id
_entity_poly.type
_entity_poly.pdbx_seq_one_letter_code
_entity_poly.pdbx_strand_id
1 'polypeptide(L)'
;MDTNQAALATAFARYAWATKDESESVHEFMRFLSSDPAVFQRSHPVGHFTGSAWLVSADGRRVLLTHHRKLGRWLQLGGHADGDEDLARVALREAEEESGLCDLVIADPEIFDIDRHWIPARNDEPGHWHYDVRFMVRATGSEEFAVSEESLELAWLGIEAIAGDNDADISLRRMAQKWLRRAVQ
;
A
#
# COMPACT_ATOMS: atom_id res chain seq x y z
N MET A 1 15.72 0.72 18.74
CA MET A 1 15.18 0.33 17.44
C MET A 1 15.52 -1.15 17.26
N ASP A 2 14.55 -1.96 17.11
CA ASP A 2 14.73 -3.39 16.90
C ASP A 2 15.24 -3.66 15.45
N THR A 3 15.56 -4.91 15.12
CA THR A 3 16.17 -5.25 13.83
C THR A 3 15.25 -4.93 12.64
N ASN A 4 13.94 -5.14 12.80
CA ASN A 4 12.96 -4.91 11.72
C ASN A 4 12.71 -3.41 11.51
N GLN A 5 12.58 -2.62 12.58
CA GLN A 5 12.47 -1.16 12.48
C GLN A 5 13.72 -0.54 11.82
N ALA A 6 14.92 -1.06 12.12
CA ALA A 6 16.16 -0.61 11.48
C ALA A 6 16.17 -0.95 9.97
N ALA A 7 15.64 -2.12 9.60
CA ALA A 7 15.49 -2.51 8.20
C ALA A 7 14.51 -1.57 7.46
N LEU A 8 13.36 -1.27 8.07
CA LEU A 8 12.38 -0.35 7.51
C LEU A 8 12.93 1.09 7.39
N ALA A 9 13.68 1.59 8.39
CA ALA A 9 14.36 2.88 8.30
C ALA A 9 15.36 2.92 7.13
N THR A 10 16.09 1.83 6.90
CA THR A 10 16.99 1.69 5.75
C THR A 10 16.23 1.69 4.43
N ALA A 11 15.08 1.02 4.35
CA ALA A 11 14.22 1.02 3.17
C ALA A 11 13.69 2.43 2.86
N PHE A 12 13.26 3.19 3.87
CA PHE A 12 12.88 4.60 3.69
C PHE A 12 14.04 5.47 3.17
N ALA A 13 15.26 5.26 3.67
CA ALA A 13 16.42 6.00 3.18
C ALA A 13 16.72 5.69 1.70
N ARG A 14 16.60 4.42 1.27
CA ARG A 14 16.72 4.04 -0.14
C ARG A 14 15.61 4.65 -1.00
N TYR A 15 14.38 4.60 -0.51
CA TYR A 15 13.24 5.20 -1.19
C TYR A 15 13.41 6.71 -1.40
N ALA A 16 13.86 7.45 -0.36
CA ALA A 16 14.14 8.89 -0.45
C ALA A 16 15.22 9.22 -1.49
N TRP A 17 16.24 8.36 -1.62
CA TRP A 17 17.29 8.53 -2.64
C TRP A 17 16.73 8.39 -4.06
N ALA A 18 15.80 7.45 -4.26
CA ALA A 18 15.18 7.18 -5.56
C ALA A 18 14.09 8.20 -5.93
N THR A 19 13.43 8.82 -4.93
CA THR A 19 12.25 9.69 -5.11
C THR A 19 12.46 11.06 -4.46
N LYS A 20 13.39 11.84 -5.02
CA LYS A 20 13.84 13.14 -4.43
C LYS A 20 12.68 14.11 -4.15
N ASP A 21 11.65 14.10 -4.96
CA ASP A 21 10.47 14.97 -4.82
C ASP A 21 9.56 14.57 -3.62
N GLU A 22 9.76 13.38 -3.05
CA GLU A 22 9.00 12.85 -1.92
C GLU A 22 9.79 12.88 -0.59
N SER A 23 10.93 13.55 -0.56
CA SER A 23 11.84 13.56 0.60
C SER A 23 11.18 14.08 1.89
N GLU A 24 10.28 15.06 1.80
CA GLU A 24 9.56 15.60 2.96
C GLU A 24 8.61 14.53 3.55
N SER A 25 7.86 13.83 2.70
CA SER A 25 7.00 12.73 3.13
C SER A 25 7.81 11.62 3.79
N VAL A 26 8.95 11.25 3.23
CA VAL A 26 9.84 10.24 3.85
C VAL A 26 10.32 10.67 5.23
N HIS A 27 10.72 11.93 5.41
CA HIS A 27 11.13 12.44 6.73
C HIS A 27 10.01 12.33 7.77
N GLU A 28 8.76 12.53 7.34
CA GLU A 28 7.60 12.39 8.21
C GLU A 28 7.37 10.93 8.63
N PHE A 29 7.48 9.98 7.70
CA PHE A 29 7.41 8.56 7.98
C PHE A 29 8.54 8.09 8.92
N MET A 30 9.77 8.54 8.69
CA MET A 30 10.91 8.22 9.56
C MET A 30 10.76 8.80 10.97
N ARG A 31 10.24 10.03 11.11
CA ARG A 31 9.92 10.60 12.43
C ARG A 31 8.86 9.78 13.14
N PHE A 32 7.82 9.38 12.44
CA PHE A 32 6.77 8.55 13.02
C PHE A 32 7.29 7.18 13.44
N LEU A 33 8.07 6.50 12.60
CA LEU A 33 8.72 5.23 12.91
C LEU A 33 9.57 5.31 14.21
N SER A 34 10.22 6.44 14.45
CA SER A 34 11.09 6.64 15.61
C SER A 34 10.35 7.15 16.84
N SER A 35 9.06 7.46 16.76
CA SER A 35 8.33 8.14 17.84
C SER A 35 7.91 7.22 18.98
N ASP A 36 7.51 5.98 18.65
CA ASP A 36 7.01 5.00 19.62
C ASP A 36 7.16 3.59 19.04
N PRO A 37 7.52 2.56 19.82
CA PRO A 37 7.56 1.18 19.34
C PRO A 37 6.19 0.63 18.96
N ALA A 38 5.10 1.19 19.47
CA ALA A 38 3.73 0.73 19.18
C ALA A 38 3.12 1.30 17.89
N VAL A 39 3.89 2.02 17.05
CA VAL A 39 3.40 2.61 15.78
C VAL A 39 2.85 1.60 14.76
N PHE A 40 3.10 0.31 14.96
CA PHE A 40 2.51 -0.77 14.15
C PHE A 40 1.19 -1.30 14.72
N GLN A 41 0.77 -0.85 15.91
CA GLN A 41 -0.48 -1.27 16.53
C GLN A 41 -1.61 -0.31 16.17
N ARG A 42 -2.77 -0.83 15.76
CA ARG A 42 -3.95 0.01 15.45
C ARG A 42 -4.49 0.77 16.66
N SER A 43 -4.12 0.36 17.88
CA SER A 43 -4.47 1.07 19.12
C SER A 43 -3.60 2.31 19.39
N HIS A 44 -2.55 2.58 18.60
CA HIS A 44 -1.71 3.74 18.77
C HIS A 44 -2.50 5.04 18.50
N PRO A 45 -2.56 6.01 19.45
CA PRO A 45 -3.55 7.09 19.44
C PRO A 45 -3.36 8.14 18.33
N VAL A 46 -2.14 8.30 17.83
CA VAL A 46 -1.84 9.29 16.77
C VAL A 46 -2.10 8.73 15.39
N GLY A 47 -1.85 7.42 15.21
CA GLY A 47 -1.94 6.72 13.95
C GLY A 47 -1.08 5.46 13.96
N HIS A 48 -1.05 4.73 12.87
CA HIS A 48 -0.27 3.49 12.77
C HIS A 48 0.13 3.19 11.33
N PHE A 49 1.11 2.29 11.18
CA PHE A 49 1.50 1.81 9.87
C PHE A 49 0.47 0.84 9.30
N THR A 50 0.30 0.96 7.97
CA THR A 50 -0.45 0.02 7.13
C THR A 50 0.45 -0.47 6.00
N GLY A 51 0.16 -1.67 5.48
CA GLY A 51 0.85 -2.24 4.34
C GLY A 51 -0.11 -2.47 3.19
N SER A 52 0.19 -1.93 2.01
CA SER A 52 -0.69 -2.06 0.84
C SER A 52 0.05 -2.62 -0.38
N ALA A 53 -0.70 -3.28 -1.26
CA ALA A 53 -0.20 -3.93 -2.45
C ALA A 53 -0.59 -3.19 -3.73
N TRP A 54 0.39 -2.80 -4.52
CA TRP A 54 0.19 -2.55 -5.94
C TRP A 54 0.22 -3.90 -6.64
N LEU A 55 -0.95 -4.61 -6.63
CA LEU A 55 -1.07 -5.98 -7.13
C LEU A 55 -1.27 -5.97 -8.65
N VAL A 56 -0.22 -6.34 -9.38
CA VAL A 56 -0.23 -6.37 -10.84
C VAL A 56 -0.51 -7.76 -11.39
N SER A 57 -1.16 -7.80 -12.56
CA SER A 57 -1.35 -9.02 -13.36
C SER A 57 -0.02 -9.65 -13.77
N ALA A 58 -0.02 -10.91 -14.18
CA ALA A 58 1.18 -11.62 -14.62
C ALA A 58 1.91 -10.89 -15.77
N ASP A 59 1.15 -10.27 -16.70
CA ASP A 59 1.68 -9.49 -17.81
C ASP A 59 2.08 -8.06 -17.43
N GLY A 60 1.77 -7.61 -16.21
CA GLY A 60 2.09 -6.27 -15.69
C GLY A 60 1.29 -5.13 -16.31
N ARG A 61 0.21 -5.41 -17.04
CA ARG A 61 -0.59 -4.38 -17.72
C ARG A 61 -1.78 -3.91 -16.93
N ARG A 62 -2.24 -4.69 -15.94
CA ARG A 62 -3.40 -4.41 -15.12
C ARG A 62 -3.01 -4.42 -13.65
N VAL A 63 -3.75 -3.70 -12.85
CA VAL A 63 -3.67 -3.70 -11.38
C VAL A 63 -5.02 -4.11 -10.82
N LEU A 64 -5.02 -4.95 -9.78
CA LEU A 64 -6.23 -5.32 -9.06
C LEU A 64 -6.53 -4.24 -8.03
N LEU A 65 -7.72 -3.65 -8.13
CA LEU A 65 -8.23 -2.65 -7.21
C LEU A 65 -9.54 -3.10 -6.58
N THR A 66 -9.79 -2.60 -5.38
CA THR A 66 -11.05 -2.78 -4.67
C THR A 66 -11.91 -1.51 -4.75
N HIS A 67 -13.20 -1.66 -5.05
CA HIS A 67 -14.18 -0.61 -4.79
C HIS A 67 -14.58 -0.70 -3.32
N HIS A 68 -13.90 0.09 -2.49
CA HIS A 68 -13.98 -0.01 -1.05
C HIS A 68 -15.37 0.38 -0.52
N ARG A 69 -16.05 -0.56 0.18
CA ARG A 69 -17.45 -0.42 0.63
C ARG A 69 -17.72 0.85 1.44
N LYS A 70 -16.83 1.20 2.36
CA LYS A 70 -17.02 2.34 3.27
C LYS A 70 -16.67 3.69 2.65
N LEU A 71 -15.73 3.72 1.68
CA LEU A 71 -15.21 4.95 1.08
C LEU A 71 -15.85 5.26 -0.28
N GLY A 72 -16.50 4.28 -0.92
CA GLY A 72 -17.19 4.45 -2.19
C GLY A 72 -16.27 4.82 -3.36
N ARG A 73 -14.99 4.41 -3.29
CA ARG A 73 -13.98 4.70 -4.32
C ARG A 73 -13.05 3.51 -4.53
N TRP A 74 -12.39 3.50 -5.67
CA TRP A 74 -11.37 2.52 -6.00
C TRP A 74 -10.09 2.79 -5.24
N LEU A 75 -9.50 1.74 -4.66
CA LEU A 75 -8.26 1.78 -3.90
C LEU A 75 -7.42 0.52 -4.18
N GLN A 76 -6.14 0.57 -3.85
CA GLN A 76 -5.31 -0.62 -3.75
C GLN A 76 -5.75 -1.51 -2.57
N LEU A 77 -5.41 -2.80 -2.64
CA LEU A 77 -5.60 -3.75 -1.54
C LEU A 77 -4.61 -3.44 -0.41
N GLY A 78 -5.01 -3.62 0.84
CA GLY A 78 -4.12 -3.39 1.97
C GLY A 78 -4.85 -3.20 3.29
N GLY A 79 -4.09 -3.32 4.38
CA GLY A 79 -4.66 -3.24 5.72
C GLY A 79 -3.65 -2.93 6.81
N HIS A 80 -4.07 -3.18 8.05
CA HIS A 80 -3.32 -2.82 9.23
C HIS A 80 -2.13 -3.74 9.47
N ALA A 81 -1.05 -3.16 9.97
CA ALA A 81 0.14 -3.91 10.39
C ALA A 81 -0.15 -4.84 11.59
N ASP A 82 -1.00 -4.40 12.52
CA ASP A 82 -1.40 -5.15 13.72
C ASP A 82 -0.22 -5.72 14.52
N GLY A 83 0.84 -4.92 14.62
CA GLY A 83 2.07 -5.27 15.28
C GLY A 83 3.11 -5.98 14.42
N ASP A 84 2.78 -6.29 13.18
CA ASP A 84 3.75 -6.82 12.23
C ASP A 84 4.61 -5.69 11.65
N GLU A 85 5.91 -5.73 11.90
CA GLU A 85 6.87 -4.72 11.42
C GLU A 85 7.35 -4.99 9.99
N ASP A 86 7.06 -6.16 9.41
CA ASP A 86 7.33 -6.49 8.02
C ASP A 86 6.15 -6.06 7.13
N LEU A 87 6.15 -4.79 6.74
CA LEU A 87 5.06 -4.22 5.96
C LEU A 87 4.93 -4.79 4.53
N ALA A 88 5.99 -5.39 3.98
CA ALA A 88 5.89 -6.11 2.71
C ALA A 88 5.09 -7.40 2.89
N ARG A 89 5.32 -8.12 3.99
CA ARG A 89 4.52 -9.29 4.36
C ARG A 89 3.07 -8.92 4.65
N VAL A 90 2.83 -7.80 5.32
CA VAL A 90 1.47 -7.27 5.54
C VAL A 90 0.80 -7.03 4.19
N ALA A 91 1.43 -6.32 3.28
CA ALA A 91 0.88 -6.04 1.94
C ALA A 91 0.55 -7.31 1.16
N LEU A 92 1.41 -8.33 1.22
CA LEU A 92 1.17 -9.63 0.56
C LEU A 92 -0.02 -10.35 1.19
N ARG A 93 -0.07 -10.45 2.52
CA ARG A 93 -1.17 -11.08 3.26
C ARG A 93 -2.52 -10.42 2.93
N GLU A 94 -2.60 -9.11 3.00
CA GLU A 94 -3.82 -8.36 2.69
C GLU A 94 -4.25 -8.55 1.23
N ALA A 95 -3.28 -8.58 0.30
CA ALA A 95 -3.58 -8.88 -1.10
C ALA A 95 -4.19 -10.28 -1.29
N GLU A 96 -3.68 -11.29 -0.58
CA GLU A 96 -4.21 -12.66 -0.60
C GLU A 96 -5.61 -12.74 0.03
N GLU A 97 -5.79 -12.13 1.22
CA GLU A 97 -7.05 -12.17 1.98
C GLU A 97 -8.18 -11.43 1.24
N GLU A 98 -7.91 -10.25 0.71
CA GLU A 98 -8.93 -9.45 0.04
C GLU A 98 -9.27 -9.95 -1.37
N SER A 99 -8.30 -10.53 -2.09
CA SER A 99 -8.51 -11.01 -3.47
C SER A 99 -8.87 -12.48 -3.58
N GLY A 100 -8.51 -13.29 -2.59
CA GLY A 100 -8.61 -14.76 -2.66
C GLY A 100 -7.60 -15.41 -3.63
N LEU A 101 -6.65 -14.65 -4.16
CA LEU A 101 -5.58 -15.19 -5.01
C LEU A 101 -4.50 -15.85 -4.15
N CYS A 102 -4.00 -17.02 -4.59
CA CYS A 102 -3.04 -17.80 -3.82
C CYS A 102 -1.60 -17.71 -4.32
N ASP A 103 -1.43 -17.43 -5.62
CA ASP A 103 -0.09 -17.44 -6.25
C ASP A 103 0.41 -15.99 -6.42
N LEU A 104 0.61 -15.30 -5.29
CA LEU A 104 1.13 -13.93 -5.24
C LEU A 104 2.58 -13.92 -4.77
N VAL A 105 3.37 -13.01 -5.30
CA VAL A 105 4.77 -12.79 -4.87
C VAL A 105 5.07 -11.30 -4.73
N ILE A 106 5.92 -10.95 -3.78
CA ILE A 106 6.54 -9.62 -3.74
C ILE A 106 7.46 -9.51 -4.97
N ALA A 107 7.11 -8.64 -5.90
CA ALA A 107 7.86 -8.48 -7.15
C ALA A 107 9.17 -7.69 -6.95
N ASP A 108 9.20 -6.81 -5.95
CA ASP A 108 10.38 -6.05 -5.54
C ASP A 108 10.27 -5.82 -4.02
N PRO A 109 11.32 -6.14 -3.24
CA PRO A 109 11.31 -5.91 -1.79
C PRO A 109 11.42 -4.43 -1.40
N GLU A 110 11.73 -3.55 -2.34
CA GLU A 110 11.84 -2.11 -2.08
C GLU A 110 10.45 -1.45 -1.98
N ILE A 111 10.37 -0.37 -1.21
CA ILE A 111 9.16 0.43 -1.11
C ILE A 111 8.80 0.99 -2.50
N PHE A 112 7.59 0.75 -2.94
CA PHE A 112 7.07 1.25 -4.21
C PHE A 112 6.51 2.65 -4.11
N ASP A 113 5.70 2.91 -3.08
CA ASP A 113 5.05 4.19 -2.83
C ASP A 113 4.76 4.36 -1.34
N ILE A 114 4.58 5.59 -0.89
CA ILE A 114 4.13 5.93 0.46
C ILE A 114 2.99 6.92 0.40
N ASP A 115 2.06 6.82 1.35
CA ASP A 115 0.94 7.76 1.45
C ASP A 115 0.51 7.94 2.89
N ARG A 116 0.26 9.19 3.31
CA ARG A 116 -0.28 9.47 4.62
C ARG A 116 -1.66 10.09 4.50
N HIS A 117 -2.65 9.46 5.07
CA HIS A 117 -4.01 9.95 5.00
C HIS A 117 -4.72 9.87 6.36
N TRP A 118 -5.62 10.81 6.57
CA TRP A 118 -6.41 10.91 7.78
C TRP A 118 -7.62 9.99 7.72
N ILE A 119 -7.81 9.18 8.77
CA ILE A 119 -9.02 8.40 8.99
C ILE A 119 -9.89 9.18 9.97
N PRO A 120 -11.08 9.65 9.57
CA PRO A 120 -11.97 10.39 10.45
C PRO A 120 -12.51 9.50 11.56
N ALA A 121 -12.77 10.09 12.73
CA ALA A 121 -13.38 9.39 13.85
C ALA A 121 -14.69 8.72 13.44
N ARG A 122 -14.90 7.48 13.89
CA ARG A 122 -16.10 6.69 13.59
C ARG A 122 -16.46 5.80 14.77
N ASN A 123 -17.71 5.86 15.20
CA ASN A 123 -18.21 5.15 16.39
C ASN A 123 -17.30 5.45 17.60
N ASP A 124 -16.74 4.39 18.22
CA ASP A 124 -15.83 4.49 19.37
C ASP A 124 -14.35 4.62 18.97
N GLU A 125 -14.05 4.68 17.68
CA GLU A 125 -12.69 4.81 17.16
C GLU A 125 -12.36 6.30 16.89
N PRO A 126 -11.38 6.89 17.61
CA PRO A 126 -10.98 8.27 17.38
C PRO A 126 -10.32 8.45 16.01
N GLY A 127 -10.36 9.67 15.49
CA GLY A 127 -9.64 9.98 14.25
C GLY A 127 -8.14 9.81 14.41
N HIS A 128 -7.48 9.26 13.40
CA HIS A 128 -6.05 8.93 13.44
C HIS A 128 -5.43 8.92 12.03
N TRP A 129 -4.11 8.85 11.96
CA TRP A 129 -3.37 8.80 10.71
C TRP A 129 -3.04 7.36 10.32
N HIS A 130 -3.25 7.02 9.04
CA HIS A 130 -2.60 5.88 8.42
C HIS A 130 -1.30 6.33 7.74
N TYR A 131 -0.21 5.63 8.06
CA TYR A 131 1.08 5.72 7.39
C TYR A 131 1.23 4.50 6.50
N ASP A 132 0.73 4.64 5.26
CA ASP A 132 0.60 3.53 4.32
C ASP A 132 1.89 3.34 3.52
N VAL A 133 2.50 2.15 3.65
CA VAL A 133 3.69 1.76 2.90
C VAL A 133 3.30 0.70 1.87
N ARG A 134 3.58 0.97 0.61
CA ARG A 134 3.07 0.21 -0.52
C ARG A 134 4.16 -0.57 -1.21
N PHE A 135 3.88 -1.82 -1.54
CA PHE A 135 4.81 -2.74 -2.19
C PHE A 135 4.24 -3.27 -3.50
N MET A 136 5.13 -3.64 -4.41
CA MET A 136 4.73 -4.29 -5.66
C MET A 136 4.51 -5.78 -5.42
N VAL A 137 3.28 -6.22 -5.68
CA VAL A 137 2.89 -7.62 -5.64
C VAL A 137 2.49 -8.04 -7.06
N ARG A 138 2.84 -9.26 -7.46
CA ARG A 138 2.52 -9.81 -8.78
C ARG A 138 1.76 -11.11 -8.64
N ALA A 139 0.70 -11.26 -9.43
CA ALA A 139 0.05 -12.54 -9.64
C ALA A 139 0.93 -13.41 -10.56
N THR A 140 1.21 -14.65 -10.14
CA THR A 140 2.03 -15.61 -10.91
C THR A 140 1.24 -16.83 -11.38
N GLY A 141 0.00 -16.99 -10.88
CA GLY A 141 -0.91 -18.08 -11.22
C GLY A 141 -2.23 -17.57 -11.77
N SER A 142 -3.35 -18.12 -11.28
CA SER A 142 -4.69 -17.68 -11.67
C SER A 142 -4.93 -16.22 -11.28
N GLU A 143 -5.61 -15.50 -12.15
CA GLU A 143 -6.07 -14.13 -11.90
C GLU A 143 -7.59 -14.08 -11.58
N GLU A 144 -8.20 -15.23 -11.31
CA GLU A 144 -9.60 -15.34 -10.89
C GLU A 144 -9.69 -15.02 -9.40
N PHE A 145 -10.22 -13.85 -9.07
CA PHE A 145 -10.37 -13.36 -7.70
C PHE A 145 -11.75 -13.67 -7.12
N ALA A 146 -11.86 -13.62 -5.79
CA ALA A 146 -13.11 -13.67 -5.05
C ALA A 146 -13.29 -12.36 -4.28
N VAL A 147 -14.50 -11.78 -4.36
CA VAL A 147 -14.81 -10.52 -3.64
C VAL A 147 -14.98 -10.80 -2.16
N SER A 148 -14.20 -10.13 -1.31
CA SER A 148 -14.30 -10.21 0.14
C SER A 148 -15.49 -9.41 0.69
N GLU A 149 -15.83 -9.59 1.98
CA GLU A 149 -16.92 -8.84 2.63
C GLU A 149 -16.61 -7.32 2.76
N GLU A 150 -15.36 -6.92 2.72
CA GLU A 150 -14.92 -5.52 2.85
C GLU A 150 -15.08 -4.74 1.53
N SER A 151 -15.15 -5.44 0.41
CA SER A 151 -15.26 -4.90 -0.93
C SER A 151 -16.70 -4.88 -1.42
N LEU A 152 -17.06 -3.88 -2.23
CA LEU A 152 -18.26 -3.91 -3.08
C LEU A 152 -17.96 -4.66 -4.37
N GLU A 153 -16.78 -4.47 -4.90
CA GLU A 153 -16.32 -5.01 -6.17
C GLU A 153 -14.79 -5.07 -6.19
N LEU A 154 -14.24 -6.04 -6.89
CA LEU A 154 -12.83 -6.09 -7.30
C LEU A 154 -12.76 -6.03 -8.82
N ALA A 155 -11.75 -5.37 -9.35
CA ALA A 155 -11.54 -5.32 -10.79
C ALA A 155 -10.07 -5.21 -11.18
N TRP A 156 -9.68 -5.94 -12.21
CA TRP A 156 -8.43 -5.73 -12.94
C TRP A 156 -8.56 -4.52 -13.87
N LEU A 157 -7.96 -3.39 -13.51
CA LEU A 157 -7.99 -2.16 -14.29
C LEU A 157 -6.68 -1.94 -15.05
N GLY A 158 -6.76 -1.39 -16.26
CA GLY A 158 -5.60 -1.09 -17.08
C GLY A 158 -4.74 0.03 -16.46
N ILE A 159 -3.45 -0.23 -16.23
CA ILE A 159 -2.55 0.73 -15.58
C ILE A 159 -2.36 1.99 -16.43
N GLU A 160 -2.27 1.85 -17.77
CA GLU A 160 -2.18 3.00 -18.68
C GLU A 160 -3.43 3.90 -18.60
N ALA A 161 -4.61 3.30 -18.48
CA ALA A 161 -5.86 4.04 -18.34
C ALA A 161 -5.87 4.87 -17.04
N ILE A 162 -5.48 4.26 -15.90
CA ILE A 162 -5.40 4.95 -14.60
C ILE A 162 -4.37 6.09 -14.66
N ALA A 163 -3.21 5.87 -15.29
CA ALA A 163 -2.16 6.87 -15.39
C ALA A 163 -2.58 8.13 -16.18
N GLY A 164 -3.47 7.96 -17.16
CA GLY A 164 -4.00 9.03 -18.02
C GLY A 164 -5.32 9.64 -17.54
N ASP A 165 -5.97 9.06 -16.55
CA ASP A 165 -7.25 9.54 -16.03
C ASP A 165 -7.06 10.68 -15.01
N ASN A 166 -7.56 11.88 -15.35
CA ASN A 166 -7.49 13.04 -14.46
C ASN A 166 -8.49 12.99 -13.29
N ASP A 167 -9.52 12.16 -13.40
CA ASP A 167 -10.55 11.98 -12.38
C ASP A 167 -10.21 10.81 -11.43
N ALA A 168 -9.18 10.02 -11.74
CA ALA A 168 -8.70 8.96 -10.85
C ALA A 168 -8.12 9.53 -9.54
N ASP A 169 -8.19 8.75 -8.47
CA ASP A 169 -7.54 9.09 -7.20
C ASP A 169 -6.06 9.44 -7.44
N ILE A 170 -5.62 10.54 -6.81
CA ILE A 170 -4.27 11.09 -7.03
C ILE A 170 -3.19 10.05 -6.71
N SER A 171 -3.38 9.25 -5.64
CA SER A 171 -2.40 8.24 -5.25
C SER A 171 -2.37 7.06 -6.23
N LEU A 172 -3.53 6.61 -6.74
CA LEU A 172 -3.60 5.58 -7.78
C LEU A 172 -2.92 6.03 -9.08
N ARG A 173 -3.19 7.25 -9.53
CA ARG A 173 -2.56 7.82 -10.72
C ARG A 173 -1.05 7.95 -10.54
N ARG A 174 -0.58 8.40 -9.37
CA ARG A 174 0.86 8.47 -9.03
C ARG A 174 1.51 7.10 -9.13
N MET A 175 0.91 6.06 -8.52
CA MET A 175 1.41 4.69 -8.58
C MET A 175 1.42 4.12 -10.00
N ALA A 176 0.36 4.34 -10.78
CA ALA A 176 0.29 3.93 -12.18
C ALA A 176 1.42 4.57 -13.02
N GLN A 177 1.66 5.87 -12.84
CA GLN A 177 2.77 6.58 -13.50
C GLN A 177 4.14 6.09 -13.04
N LYS A 178 4.33 5.79 -11.74
CA LYS A 178 5.57 5.18 -11.22
C LYS A 178 5.82 3.81 -11.86
N TRP A 179 4.79 2.98 -11.97
CA TRP A 179 4.87 1.66 -12.59
C TRP A 179 5.32 1.74 -14.05
N LEU A 180 4.66 2.58 -14.85
CA LEU A 180 4.97 2.72 -16.28
C LEU A 180 6.40 3.24 -16.52
N ARG A 181 6.91 4.14 -15.67
CA ARG A 181 8.30 4.62 -15.77
C ARG A 181 9.33 3.50 -15.51
N ARG A 182 9.04 2.53 -14.64
CA ARG A 182 9.93 1.37 -14.38
C ARG A 182 9.96 0.38 -15.55
N ALA A 183 8.84 0.21 -16.25
CA ALA A 183 8.77 -0.72 -17.40
C ALA A 183 9.59 -0.27 -18.62
N VAL A 184 10.08 0.96 -18.62
CA VAL A 184 10.87 1.56 -19.72
C VAL A 184 12.39 1.50 -19.45
N GLN A 185 12.81 1.12 -18.24
CA GLN A 185 14.20 0.92 -17.85
C GLN A 185 14.60 -0.56 -17.97
#